data_fba4b59a5d2bb635b1c314ae7d7b7c6f
#
_entry.id   fba4b59a5d2bb635b1c314ae7d7b7c6f
#
_cell.length_a   1.000
_cell.length_b   1.000
_cell.length_c   1.000
_cell.angle_alpha   90.00
_cell.angle_beta   90.00
_cell.angle_gamma   90.00
#
_symmetry.space_group_name_H-M   'P 1'
#
loop_
_entity.id
_entity.type
_entity.pdbx_description
1 polymer ?
#
loop_
_entity_poly.entity_id
_entity_poly.type
_entity_poly.pdbx_seq_one_letter_code
_entity_poly.pdbx_strand_id
1 'polypeptide(L)'
;MDNQDIRWKQRFQNFENAFISFKEAVEEHGTTTNELIKAGIIQRFEFTHELSWKVMKDFLIFEGIQNIIGSRSAVREALNKNLITDGEIWMEMIETRNIAVHTYDEEILNKEFIKIVNDYYRLLCDFYRMMKKYL
;
A
#
# COMPACT_ATOMS: atom_id res chain seq x y z
N MET A 1 24.46 15.28 5.17
CA MET A 1 23.45 14.27 4.82
C MET A 1 22.08 14.93 4.80
N ASP A 2 21.29 14.63 3.80
CA ASP A 2 19.95 15.21 3.63
C ASP A 2 18.98 14.54 4.62
N ASN A 3 18.29 15.36 5.43
CA ASN A 3 17.27 14.88 6.36
C ASN A 3 16.10 14.20 5.63
N GLN A 4 15.80 14.64 4.41
CA GLN A 4 14.73 14.04 3.60
C GLN A 4 15.10 12.64 3.13
N ASP A 5 16.38 12.40 2.84
CA ASP A 5 16.87 11.07 2.48
C ASP A 5 16.70 10.11 3.65
N ILE A 6 17.11 10.53 4.85
CA ILE A 6 16.93 9.70 6.07
C ILE A 6 15.44 9.44 6.32
N ARG A 7 14.62 10.47 6.16
CA ARG A 7 13.18 10.39 6.45
C ARG A 7 12.47 9.35 5.57
N TRP A 8 12.71 9.38 4.25
CA TRP A 8 12.04 8.43 3.38
C TRP A 8 12.52 7.00 3.62
N LYS A 9 13.80 6.82 3.96
CA LYS A 9 14.35 5.48 4.26
C LYS A 9 13.80 4.91 5.56
N GLN A 10 13.59 5.75 6.57
CA GLN A 10 12.94 5.34 7.81
C GLN A 10 11.48 4.97 7.55
N ARG A 11 10.79 5.77 6.73
CA ARG A 11 9.41 5.47 6.33
C ARG A 11 9.35 4.15 5.56
N PHE A 12 10.31 3.93 4.68
CA PHE A 12 10.38 2.68 3.94
C PHE A 12 10.58 1.49 4.88
N GLN A 13 11.39 1.62 5.92
CA GLN A 13 11.59 0.55 6.90
C GLN A 13 10.26 0.18 7.58
N ASN A 14 9.46 1.16 7.95
CA ASN A 14 8.14 0.91 8.53
C ASN A 14 7.21 0.22 7.53
N PHE A 15 7.23 0.67 6.29
CA PHE A 15 6.48 0.06 5.20
C PHE A 15 6.92 -1.40 5.00
N GLU A 16 8.22 -1.65 4.96
CA GLU A 16 8.75 -3.00 4.77
C GLU A 16 8.25 -3.95 5.85
N ASN A 17 8.26 -3.53 7.10
CA ASN A 17 7.78 -4.36 8.21
C ASN A 17 6.29 -4.71 8.04
N ALA A 18 5.47 -3.73 7.71
CA ALA A 18 4.05 -3.95 7.46
C ALA A 18 3.82 -4.82 6.22
N PHE A 19 4.58 -4.59 5.16
CA PHE A 19 4.47 -5.34 3.91
C PHE A 19 4.82 -6.81 4.12
N ILE A 20 5.89 -7.11 4.83
CA ILE A 20 6.29 -8.50 5.11
C ILE A 20 5.19 -9.23 5.87
N SER A 21 4.60 -8.58 6.88
CA SER A 21 3.48 -9.15 7.65
C SER A 21 2.27 -9.43 6.75
N PHE A 22 1.94 -8.49 5.87
CA PHE A 22 0.85 -8.65 4.91
C PHE A 22 1.16 -9.78 3.91
N LYS A 23 2.37 -9.79 3.36
CA LYS A 23 2.83 -10.81 2.41
C LYS A 23 2.70 -12.22 2.99
N GLU A 24 3.21 -12.43 4.20
CA GLU A 24 3.14 -13.73 4.87
C GLU A 24 1.69 -14.17 5.07
N ALA A 25 0.83 -13.25 5.50
CA ALA A 25 -0.59 -13.53 5.70
C ALA A 25 -1.28 -13.93 4.40
N VAL A 26 -1.01 -13.22 3.30
CA VAL A 26 -1.58 -13.53 1.99
C VAL A 26 -1.07 -14.89 1.49
N GLU A 27 0.22 -15.15 1.60
CA GLU A 27 0.80 -16.41 1.12
C GLU A 27 0.29 -17.63 1.90
N GLU A 28 0.12 -17.49 3.21
CA GLU A 28 -0.35 -18.60 4.06
C GLU A 28 -1.86 -18.76 4.05
N HIS A 29 -2.61 -17.67 3.98
CA HIS A 29 -4.05 -17.66 4.25
C HIS A 29 -4.90 -16.98 3.17
N GLY A 30 -4.32 -16.64 2.01
CA GLY A 30 -5.03 -15.86 0.98
C GLY A 30 -6.25 -16.56 0.39
N THR A 31 -6.39 -17.86 0.57
CA THR A 31 -7.55 -18.62 0.09
C THR A 31 -8.52 -19.00 1.22
N THR A 32 -8.35 -18.42 2.39
CA THR A 32 -9.16 -18.74 3.58
C THR A 32 -10.64 -18.44 3.37
N THR A 33 -11.49 -19.22 4.02
CA THR A 33 -12.93 -18.94 4.16
C THR A 33 -13.27 -18.48 5.59
N ASN A 34 -12.28 -18.43 6.47
CA ASN A 34 -12.46 -18.02 7.86
C ASN A 34 -12.55 -16.50 7.97
N GLU A 35 -13.67 -16.00 8.46
CA GLU A 35 -13.93 -14.56 8.57
C GLU A 35 -12.91 -13.81 9.44
N LEU A 36 -12.46 -14.43 10.51
CA LEU A 36 -11.47 -13.82 11.41
C LEU A 36 -10.12 -13.65 10.72
N ILE A 37 -9.72 -14.66 9.94
CA ILE A 37 -8.46 -14.59 9.18
C ILE A 37 -8.58 -13.55 8.07
N LYS A 38 -9.71 -13.49 7.37
CA LYS A 38 -9.95 -12.44 6.35
C LYS A 38 -9.81 -11.05 6.96
N ALA A 39 -10.43 -10.82 8.11
CA ALA A 39 -10.33 -9.54 8.82
C ALA A 39 -8.89 -9.19 9.16
N GLY A 40 -8.10 -10.18 9.58
CA GLY A 40 -6.68 -9.97 9.87
C GLY A 40 -5.88 -9.58 8.64
N ILE A 41 -6.15 -10.17 7.48
CA ILE A 41 -5.49 -9.82 6.22
C ILE A 41 -5.89 -8.42 5.77
N ILE A 42 -7.18 -8.07 5.86
CA ILE A 42 -7.68 -6.73 5.52
C ILE A 42 -6.99 -5.68 6.38
N GLN A 43 -6.84 -5.92 7.68
CA GLN A 43 -6.16 -5.01 8.58
C GLN A 43 -4.70 -4.80 8.16
N ARG A 44 -4.00 -5.86 7.79
CA ARG A 44 -2.62 -5.76 7.31
C ARG A 44 -2.52 -5.01 6.00
N PHE A 45 -3.49 -5.18 5.12
CA PHE A 45 -3.59 -4.39 3.90
C PHE A 45 -3.72 -2.90 4.23
N GLU A 46 -4.60 -2.54 5.16
CA GLU A 46 -4.82 -1.15 5.53
C GLU A 46 -3.53 -0.47 6.01
N PHE A 47 -2.78 -1.13 6.89
CA PHE A 47 -1.51 -0.60 7.38
C PHE A 47 -0.47 -0.49 6.27
N THR A 48 -0.37 -1.52 5.44
CA THR A 48 0.61 -1.55 4.35
C THR A 48 0.31 -0.46 3.33
N HIS A 49 -0.94 -0.31 2.96
CA HIS A 49 -1.37 0.73 2.02
C HIS A 49 -1.08 2.13 2.57
N GLU A 50 -1.44 2.37 3.82
CA GLU A 50 -1.19 3.68 4.46
C GLU A 50 0.29 4.04 4.42
N LEU A 51 1.15 3.09 4.74
CA LEU A 51 2.58 3.33 4.73
C LEU A 51 3.14 3.44 3.31
N SER A 52 2.55 2.74 2.33
CA SER A 52 3.03 2.80 0.95
C SER A 52 2.94 4.21 0.36
N TRP A 53 1.79 4.89 0.51
CA TRP A 53 1.67 6.22 -0.05
C TRP A 53 2.49 7.25 0.74
N LYS A 54 2.73 7.01 2.02
CA LYS A 54 3.64 7.86 2.81
C LYS A 54 5.09 7.72 2.35
N VAL A 55 5.52 6.51 1.97
CA VAL A 55 6.83 6.31 1.33
C VAL A 55 6.89 7.09 0.02
N MET A 56 5.85 6.99 -0.82
CA MET A 56 5.78 7.75 -2.07
C MET A 56 5.97 9.24 -1.79
N LYS A 57 5.21 9.77 -0.85
CA LYS A 57 5.27 11.19 -0.50
C LYS A 57 6.67 11.60 -0.05
N ASP A 58 7.23 10.88 0.92
CA ASP A 58 8.52 11.26 1.49
C ASP A 58 9.65 11.12 0.46
N PHE A 59 9.62 10.08 -0.37
CA PHE A 59 10.60 9.90 -1.44
C PHE A 59 10.49 11.00 -2.48
N LEU A 60 9.27 11.35 -2.90
CA LEU A 60 9.05 12.38 -3.91
C LEU A 60 9.47 13.76 -3.40
N ILE A 61 9.26 14.05 -2.12
CA ILE A 61 9.75 15.28 -1.50
C ILE A 61 11.29 15.31 -1.55
N PHE A 62 11.92 14.18 -1.24
CA PHE A 62 13.38 14.04 -1.37
C PHE A 62 13.84 14.32 -2.80
N GLU A 63 13.06 13.91 -3.81
CA GLU A 63 13.35 14.16 -5.22
C GLU A 63 12.99 15.58 -5.67
N GLY A 64 12.49 16.43 -4.79
CA GLY A 64 12.19 17.83 -5.08
C GLY A 64 10.76 18.13 -5.51
N ILE A 65 9.86 17.17 -5.46
CA ILE A 65 8.45 17.38 -5.80
C ILE A 65 7.74 18.08 -4.64
N GLN A 66 6.97 19.12 -4.96
CA GLN A 66 6.24 19.89 -3.96
C GLN A 66 4.73 19.64 -4.05
N ASN A 67 4.00 20.10 -3.03
CA ASN A 67 2.52 20.11 -2.99
C ASN A 67 1.87 18.72 -2.99
N ILE A 68 2.54 17.75 -2.36
CA ILE A 68 1.95 16.44 -2.13
C ILE A 68 1.20 16.49 -0.80
N ILE A 69 -0.12 16.52 -0.87
CA ILE A 69 -0.98 16.78 0.30
C ILE A 69 -1.68 15.54 0.85
N GLY A 70 -1.71 14.43 0.12
CA GLY A 70 -2.38 13.23 0.58
C GLY A 70 -2.12 12.05 -0.34
N SER A 71 -2.88 10.98 -0.11
CA SER A 71 -2.68 9.72 -0.84
C SER A 71 -2.89 9.86 -2.36
N ARG A 72 -3.93 10.58 -2.78
CA ARG A 72 -4.24 10.71 -4.21
C ARG A 72 -3.15 11.50 -4.95
N SER A 73 -2.67 12.59 -4.37
CA SER A 73 -1.58 13.37 -4.99
C SER A 73 -0.27 12.60 -4.99
N ALA A 74 0.02 11.85 -3.91
CA ALA A 74 1.21 11.00 -3.84
C ALA A 74 1.19 9.93 -4.93
N VAL A 75 0.05 9.26 -5.12
CA VAL A 75 -0.10 8.22 -6.15
C VAL A 75 0.07 8.82 -7.55
N ARG A 76 -0.55 9.97 -7.84
CA ARG A 76 -0.39 10.64 -9.14
C ARG A 76 1.06 10.96 -9.44
N GLU A 77 1.76 11.55 -8.49
CA GLU A 77 3.16 11.91 -8.68
C GLU A 77 4.06 10.67 -8.78
N ALA A 78 3.77 9.63 -8.02
CA ALA A 78 4.49 8.35 -8.12
C ALA A 78 4.31 7.73 -9.51
N LEU A 79 3.11 7.81 -10.07
CA LEU A 79 2.83 7.33 -11.43
C LEU A 79 3.62 8.14 -12.45
N ASN A 80 3.64 9.47 -12.31
CA ASN A 80 4.39 10.37 -13.21
C ASN A 80 5.89 10.07 -13.19
N LYS A 81 6.42 9.65 -12.05
CA LYS A 81 7.83 9.31 -11.89
C LYS A 81 8.16 7.84 -12.15
N ASN A 82 7.18 7.10 -12.62
CA ASN A 82 7.33 5.66 -12.94
C ASN A 82 7.73 4.79 -11.73
N LEU A 83 7.34 5.20 -10.53
CA LEU A 83 7.52 4.38 -9.33
C LEU A 83 6.48 3.29 -9.23
N ILE A 84 5.34 3.51 -9.85
CA ILE A 84 4.22 2.56 -9.87
C ILE A 84 3.62 2.50 -11.29
N THR A 85 2.87 1.44 -11.54
CA THR A 85 2.04 1.26 -12.74
C THR A 85 0.59 1.06 -12.31
N ASP A 86 -0.33 0.99 -13.28
CA ASP A 86 -1.74 0.72 -13.00
C ASP A 86 -2.37 1.75 -12.04
N GLY A 87 -2.23 3.03 -12.41
CA GLY A 87 -2.71 4.15 -11.58
C GLY A 87 -4.18 4.05 -11.21
N GLU A 88 -5.04 3.52 -12.10
CA GLU A 88 -6.46 3.33 -11.82
C GLU A 88 -6.68 2.36 -10.67
N ILE A 89 -5.92 1.26 -10.64
CA ILE A 89 -6.02 0.28 -9.56
C ILE A 89 -5.49 0.87 -8.26
N TRP A 90 -4.43 1.67 -8.31
CA TRP A 90 -3.93 2.37 -7.13
C TRP A 90 -4.99 3.32 -6.55
N MET A 91 -5.73 4.04 -7.42
CA MET A 91 -6.82 4.90 -6.96
C MET A 91 -7.97 4.08 -6.37
N GLU A 92 -8.29 2.95 -7.00
CA GLU A 92 -9.28 2.00 -6.46
C GLU A 92 -8.86 1.47 -5.09
N MET A 93 -7.56 1.22 -4.90
CA MET A 93 -7.00 0.77 -3.62
C MET A 93 -7.29 1.77 -2.50
N ILE A 94 -7.20 3.07 -2.77
CA ILE A 94 -7.54 4.12 -1.82
C ILE A 94 -9.02 4.03 -1.43
N GLU A 95 -9.91 3.85 -2.41
CA GLU A 95 -11.34 3.71 -2.15
C GLU A 95 -11.65 2.46 -1.32
N THR A 96 -11.04 1.33 -1.67
CA THR A 96 -11.23 0.06 -0.96
C THR A 96 -10.81 0.18 0.50
N ARG A 97 -9.67 0.79 0.76
CA ARG A 97 -9.20 1.01 2.12
C ARG A 97 -10.24 1.77 2.96
N ASN A 98 -10.82 2.82 2.37
CA ASN A 98 -11.83 3.63 3.06
C ASN A 98 -13.12 2.83 3.34
N ILE A 99 -13.54 1.99 2.41
CA ILE A 99 -14.74 1.14 2.57
C ILE A 99 -14.50 0.07 3.63
N ALA A 100 -13.35 -0.61 3.57
CA ALA A 100 -13.03 -1.72 4.48
C ALA A 100 -13.01 -1.29 5.95
N VAL A 101 -12.60 -0.05 6.22
CA VAL A 101 -12.55 0.48 7.60
C VAL A 101 -13.96 0.71 8.16
N HIS A 102 -14.95 0.99 7.31
CA HIS A 102 -16.25 1.50 7.73
C HIS A 102 -17.44 0.59 7.45
N THR A 103 -17.25 -0.64 6.97
CA THR A 103 -18.36 -1.52 6.67
C THR A 103 -18.33 -2.81 7.48
N TYR A 104 -19.54 -3.29 7.83
CA TYR A 104 -19.74 -4.59 8.47
C TYR A 104 -20.48 -5.56 7.54
N ASP A 105 -20.69 -5.18 6.27
CA ASP A 105 -21.35 -6.02 5.28
C ASP A 105 -20.39 -7.11 4.79
N GLU A 106 -20.69 -8.36 5.10
CA GLU A 106 -19.87 -9.52 4.74
C GLU A 106 -19.67 -9.66 3.24
N GLU A 107 -20.69 -9.37 2.44
CA GLU A 107 -20.61 -9.50 0.99
C GLU A 107 -19.59 -8.49 0.42
N ILE A 108 -19.65 -7.26 0.91
CA ILE A 108 -18.70 -6.21 0.50
C ILE A 108 -17.29 -6.59 0.95
N LEU A 109 -17.13 -7.03 2.18
CA LEU A 109 -15.82 -7.44 2.72
C LEU A 109 -15.22 -8.60 1.93
N ASN A 110 -16.03 -9.59 1.57
CA ASN A 110 -15.56 -10.74 0.79
C ASN A 110 -15.12 -10.32 -0.61
N LYS A 111 -15.87 -9.44 -1.26
CA LYS A 111 -15.52 -8.91 -2.57
C LYS A 111 -14.21 -8.13 -2.51
N GLU A 112 -14.08 -7.26 -1.53
CA GLU A 112 -12.84 -6.48 -1.37
C GLU A 112 -11.65 -7.36 -0.97
N PHE A 113 -11.89 -8.39 -0.16
CA PHE A 113 -10.85 -9.35 0.21
C PHE A 113 -10.22 -10.01 -1.03
N ILE A 114 -11.05 -10.43 -1.99
CA ILE A 114 -10.57 -11.05 -3.22
C ILE A 114 -9.67 -10.07 -4.01
N LYS A 115 -10.07 -8.81 -4.11
CA LYS A 115 -9.25 -7.78 -4.76
C LYS A 115 -7.92 -7.56 -4.02
N ILE A 116 -7.97 -7.54 -2.70
CA ILE A 116 -6.78 -7.33 -1.87
C ILE A 116 -5.75 -8.42 -2.10
N VAL A 117 -6.16 -9.70 -2.05
CA VAL A 117 -5.20 -10.81 -2.16
C VAL A 117 -4.71 -11.03 -3.59
N ASN A 118 -5.46 -10.61 -4.59
CA ASN A 118 -5.08 -10.80 -6.00
C ASN A 118 -4.40 -9.55 -6.57
N ASP A 119 -5.16 -8.46 -6.72
CA ASP A 119 -4.68 -7.29 -7.47
C ASP A 119 -3.81 -6.36 -6.63
N TYR A 120 -4.26 -6.02 -5.42
CA TYR A 120 -3.57 -5.04 -4.60
C TYR A 120 -2.26 -5.59 -4.03
N TYR A 121 -2.27 -6.85 -3.64
CA TYR A 121 -1.05 -7.50 -3.17
C TYR A 121 0.04 -7.46 -4.25
N ARG A 122 -0.30 -7.77 -5.49
CA ARG A 122 0.63 -7.74 -6.61
C ARG A 122 1.26 -6.36 -6.79
N LEU A 123 0.43 -5.31 -6.75
CA LEU A 123 0.91 -3.93 -6.91
C LEU A 123 1.80 -3.49 -5.74
N LEU A 124 1.46 -3.90 -4.53
CA LEU A 124 2.30 -3.61 -3.37
C LEU A 124 3.64 -4.34 -3.44
N CYS A 125 3.65 -5.57 -3.95
CA CYS A 125 4.90 -6.29 -4.21
C CYS A 125 5.77 -5.55 -5.22
N ASP A 126 5.17 -5.08 -6.32
CA ASP A 126 5.90 -4.35 -7.36
C ASP A 126 6.48 -3.05 -6.81
N PHE A 127 5.69 -2.32 -6.03
CA PHE A 127 6.15 -1.08 -5.40
C PHE A 127 7.30 -1.34 -4.43
N TYR A 128 7.18 -2.37 -3.60
CA TYR A 128 8.24 -2.75 -2.66
C TYR A 128 9.56 -3.00 -3.40
N ARG A 129 9.52 -3.79 -4.47
CA ARG A 129 10.71 -4.09 -5.27
C ARG A 129 11.28 -2.84 -5.94
N MET A 130 10.41 -1.97 -6.43
CA MET A 130 10.83 -0.70 -7.05
C MET A 130 11.59 0.17 -6.06
N MET A 131 11.05 0.37 -4.87
CA MET A 131 11.65 1.24 -3.88
C MET A 131 12.96 0.69 -3.32
N LYS A 132 13.11 -0.62 -3.24
CA LYS A 132 14.37 -1.23 -2.80
C LYS A 132 15.55 -0.85 -3.71
N LYS A 133 15.30 -0.54 -4.96
CA LYS A 133 16.36 -0.13 -5.90
C LYS A 133 16.98 1.22 -5.53
N TYR A 134 16.27 2.02 -4.76
CA TYR A 134 16.73 3.37 -4.37
C TYR A 134 17.44 3.42 -3.02
N LEU A 135 17.47 2.31 -2.31
CA LEU A 135 18.11 2.24 -0.98
C LEU A 135 19.64 2.30 -1.05
#